data_485a83c600c67be3f6fc3f8ac934ab70
#
_entry.id   485a83c600c67be3f6fc3f8ac934ab70
#
_cell.length_a   1.000
_cell.length_b   1.000
_cell.length_c   1.000
_cell.angle_alpha   90.00
_cell.angle_beta   90.00
_cell.angle_gamma   90.00
#
_symmetry.space_group_name_H-M   'P 1'
#
loop_
_entity.id
_entity.type
_entity.pdbx_description
1 polymer ?
#
loop_
_entity_poly.entity_id
_entity_poly.type
_entity_poly.pdbx_seq_one_letter_code
_entity_poly.pdbx_strand_id
1 'polypeptide(L)'
;DFIRAFLTRWETRQTVAYLPCRRRNYTGARPYDETVYGPVIGASGVTVGTGLDLGQQAEADLRRMGVSDALIARFRPYLGKRTAEAVAVLAAAPLTLSDAECDALDTAVHADYIARAAILFDRYTDLPFADCPAEAQAVIVSLFYHLGSPFATYGHLGYPVLYSRLCH
;
A
#
# COMPACT_ATOMS: atom_id res chain seq x y z
N ASP A 1 13.77 -10.58 -8.76
CA ASP A 1 12.45 -10.33 -9.32
C ASP A 1 12.34 -8.85 -9.71
N PHE A 2 12.19 -8.60 -11.01
CA PHE A 2 12.17 -7.26 -11.61
C PHE A 2 11.03 -6.38 -11.02
N ILE A 3 9.82 -6.94 -10.85
CA ILE A 3 8.65 -6.21 -10.36
C ILE A 3 8.90 -5.69 -8.96
N ARG A 4 9.44 -6.53 -8.07
CA ARG A 4 9.75 -6.12 -6.68
C ARG A 4 10.82 -5.04 -6.64
N ALA A 5 11.89 -5.18 -7.45
CA ALA A 5 12.92 -4.17 -7.56
C ALA A 5 12.36 -2.83 -8.08
N PHE A 6 11.44 -2.89 -9.05
CA PHE A 6 10.73 -1.72 -9.56
C PHE A 6 9.91 -1.04 -8.46
N LEU A 7 9.04 -1.78 -7.75
CA LEU A 7 8.24 -1.22 -6.66
C LEU A 7 9.12 -0.60 -5.57
N THR A 8 10.14 -1.31 -5.10
CA THR A 8 11.06 -0.79 -4.07
C THR A 8 11.79 0.48 -4.49
N ARG A 9 12.10 0.62 -5.78
CA ARG A 9 12.78 1.82 -6.33
C ARG A 9 11.88 3.05 -6.34
N TRP A 10 10.60 2.87 -6.66
CA TRP A 10 9.66 3.99 -6.85
C TRP A 10 8.82 4.29 -5.62
N GLU A 11 8.61 3.29 -4.75
CA GLU A 11 7.97 3.47 -3.46
C GLU A 11 9.05 3.81 -2.41
N THR A 12 8.96 4.98 -1.83
CA THR A 12 9.91 5.39 -0.78
C THR A 12 9.70 4.53 0.47
N ARG A 13 10.60 3.57 0.70
CA ARG A 13 10.58 2.73 1.90
C ARG A 13 10.78 3.58 3.16
N GLN A 14 9.90 3.42 4.14
CA GLN A 14 9.93 4.11 5.41
C GLN A 14 9.94 3.10 6.56
N THR A 15 11.00 3.14 7.40
CA THR A 15 11.07 2.36 8.65
C THR A 15 10.25 3.01 9.77
N VAL A 16 10.11 4.33 9.75
CA VAL A 16 9.24 5.08 10.66
C VAL A 16 7.86 5.19 10.06
N ALA A 17 6.85 4.68 10.77
CA ALA A 17 5.46 4.81 10.35
C ALA A 17 5.05 6.29 10.26
N TYR A 18 4.20 6.59 9.31
CA TYR A 18 3.75 7.95 9.07
C TYR A 18 2.27 8.00 8.68
N LEU A 19 1.69 9.17 8.84
CA LEU A 19 0.37 9.51 8.31
C LEU A 19 0.55 10.48 7.15
N PRO A 20 0.10 10.15 5.93
CA PRO A 20 0.21 11.04 4.79
C PRO A 20 -0.59 12.33 5.00
N CYS A 21 0.09 13.47 4.97
CA CYS A 21 -0.53 14.79 5.09
C CYS A 21 -0.09 15.68 3.93
N ARG A 22 -0.89 16.70 3.60
CA ARG A 22 -0.72 17.51 2.38
C ARG A 22 0.60 18.27 2.29
N ARG A 23 1.16 18.68 3.43
CA ARG A 23 2.41 19.45 3.45
C ARG A 23 3.61 18.59 3.81
N ARG A 24 3.45 17.71 4.80
CA ARG A 24 4.52 16.90 5.35
C ARG A 24 3.93 15.70 6.09
N ASN A 25 4.51 14.52 5.92
CA ASN A 25 4.12 13.34 6.67
C ASN A 25 4.24 13.54 8.19
N TYR A 26 3.22 13.11 8.92
CA TYR A 26 3.19 13.11 10.37
C TYR A 26 3.65 11.76 10.91
N THR A 27 4.60 11.74 11.84
CA THR A 27 5.23 10.51 12.36
C THR A 27 4.90 10.21 13.83
N GLY A 28 4.10 11.05 14.49
CA GLY A 28 3.83 10.92 15.93
C GLY A 28 4.94 11.45 16.85
N ALA A 29 6.12 11.81 16.31
CA ALA A 29 7.26 12.26 17.11
C ALA A 29 7.03 13.61 17.83
N ARG A 30 6.04 14.37 17.43
CA ARG A 30 5.63 15.67 18.01
C ARG A 30 4.12 15.76 18.01
N PRO A 31 3.50 16.68 18.77
CA PRO A 31 2.05 16.95 18.66
C PRO A 31 1.66 17.27 17.21
N TYR A 32 0.51 16.76 16.79
CA TYR A 32 -0.03 17.08 15.47
C TYR A 32 -0.46 18.54 15.41
N ASP A 33 0.01 19.25 14.41
CA ASP A 33 -0.36 20.63 14.12
C ASP A 33 -0.68 20.73 12.62
N GLU A 34 -1.92 20.98 12.29
CA GLU A 34 -2.39 21.06 10.90
C GLU A 34 -1.73 22.22 10.13
N THR A 35 -1.28 23.27 10.81
CA THR A 35 -0.55 24.37 10.17
C THR A 35 0.82 23.93 9.67
N VAL A 36 1.43 22.94 10.34
CA VAL A 36 2.73 22.36 10.02
C VAL A 36 2.62 21.22 9.01
N TYR A 37 1.72 20.27 9.28
CA TYR A 37 1.59 19.03 8.51
C TYR A 37 0.59 19.16 7.35
N GLY A 38 -0.35 20.10 7.44
CA GLY A 38 -1.52 20.16 6.57
C GLY A 38 -2.54 19.06 6.92
N PRO A 39 -3.74 19.09 6.33
CA PRO A 39 -4.74 18.05 6.57
C PRO A 39 -4.26 16.69 6.08
N VAL A 40 -4.76 15.63 6.71
CA VAL A 40 -4.56 14.24 6.28
C VAL A 40 -5.09 14.07 4.86
N ILE A 41 -4.35 13.33 4.03
CA ILE A 41 -4.74 13.10 2.63
C ILE A 41 -5.87 12.06 2.57
N GLY A 42 -7.03 12.48 2.07
CA GLY A 42 -8.18 11.61 1.88
C GLY A 42 -8.61 10.88 3.16
N ALA A 43 -8.83 9.58 3.07
CA ALA A 43 -9.16 8.69 4.19
C ALA A 43 -7.94 7.85 4.63
N SER A 44 -6.74 8.39 4.55
CA SER A 44 -5.51 7.67 4.90
C SER A 44 -5.43 7.36 6.39
N GLY A 45 -4.83 6.21 6.68
CA GLY A 45 -4.41 5.77 7.99
C GLY A 45 -2.88 5.78 8.15
N VAL A 46 -2.41 5.18 9.24
CA VAL A 46 -0.98 5.03 9.50
C VAL A 46 -0.35 4.12 8.45
N THR A 47 0.69 4.59 7.80
CA THR A 47 1.34 3.94 6.67
C THR A 47 2.74 3.47 7.07
N VAL A 48 3.15 2.29 6.62
CA VAL A 48 4.43 1.63 6.96
C VAL A 48 5.08 1.02 5.71
N GLY A 49 6.39 0.75 5.80
CA GLY A 49 7.14 0.09 4.72
C GLY A 49 7.12 0.89 3.42
N THR A 50 6.88 0.23 2.32
CA THR A 50 6.76 0.83 0.98
C THR A 50 5.34 1.36 0.69
N GLY A 51 4.57 1.75 1.70
CA GLY A 51 3.28 2.41 1.50
C GLY A 51 2.06 1.60 1.95
N LEU A 52 2.22 0.57 2.78
CA LEU A 52 1.07 -0.16 3.34
C LEU A 52 0.28 0.73 4.30
N ASP A 53 -0.91 1.14 3.91
CA ASP A 53 -1.86 1.90 4.75
C ASP A 53 -2.62 0.94 5.69
N LEU A 54 -2.22 0.91 6.97
CA LEU A 54 -2.84 0.07 8.01
C LEU A 54 -4.29 0.47 8.29
N GLY A 55 -4.66 1.73 8.04
CA GLY A 55 -6.04 2.19 8.19
C GLY A 55 -7.00 1.58 7.16
N GLN A 56 -6.47 1.02 6.08
CA GLN A 56 -7.25 0.31 5.07
C GLN A 56 -7.25 -1.21 5.27
N GLN A 57 -6.52 -1.73 6.27
CA GLN A 57 -6.37 -3.17 6.50
C GLN A 57 -7.16 -3.64 7.72
N ALA A 58 -7.62 -4.88 7.63
CA ALA A 58 -8.03 -5.70 8.76
C ALA A 58 -6.94 -6.73 9.08
N GLU A 59 -6.99 -7.35 10.26
CA GLU A 59 -6.04 -8.39 10.65
C GLU A 59 -6.06 -9.58 9.66
N ALA A 60 -7.26 -9.91 9.14
CA ALA A 60 -7.41 -10.97 8.14
C ALA A 60 -6.66 -10.66 6.82
N ASP A 61 -6.59 -9.38 6.42
CA ASP A 61 -5.86 -8.97 5.23
C ASP A 61 -4.36 -9.18 5.42
N LEU A 62 -3.82 -8.79 6.57
CA LEU A 62 -2.41 -8.99 6.89
C LEU A 62 -2.03 -10.48 6.94
N ARG A 63 -2.89 -11.32 7.53
CA ARG A 63 -2.71 -12.78 7.54
C ARG A 63 -2.71 -13.36 6.13
N ARG A 64 -3.66 -12.92 5.29
CA ARG A 64 -3.73 -13.33 3.88
C ARG A 64 -2.48 -12.96 3.09
N MET A 65 -1.91 -11.78 3.37
CA MET A 65 -0.64 -11.33 2.78
C MET A 65 0.58 -12.14 3.27
N GLY A 66 0.44 -12.92 4.34
CA GLY A 66 1.55 -13.66 4.93
C GLY A 66 2.40 -12.83 5.91
N VAL A 67 1.88 -11.72 6.42
CA VAL A 67 2.54 -10.92 7.46
C VAL A 67 2.61 -11.73 8.75
N SER A 68 3.75 -11.72 9.43
CA SER A 68 3.97 -12.50 10.66
C SER A 68 3.05 -12.05 11.80
N ASP A 69 2.66 -13.00 12.67
CA ASP A 69 1.82 -12.70 13.84
C ASP A 69 2.46 -11.65 14.78
N ALA A 70 3.78 -11.63 14.86
CA ALA A 70 4.51 -10.63 15.65
C ALA A 70 4.31 -9.20 15.10
N LEU A 71 4.38 -9.01 13.80
CA LEU A 71 4.11 -7.72 13.16
C LEU A 71 2.63 -7.37 13.24
N ILE A 72 1.73 -8.32 13.01
CA ILE A 72 0.29 -8.12 13.13
C ILE A 72 -0.07 -7.62 14.54
N ALA A 73 0.50 -8.22 15.59
CA ALA A 73 0.27 -7.77 16.97
C ALA A 73 0.68 -6.31 17.18
N ARG A 74 1.79 -5.87 16.58
CA ARG A 74 2.26 -4.48 16.64
C ARG A 74 1.36 -3.53 15.84
N PHE A 75 0.74 -4.01 14.76
CA PHE A 75 -0.11 -3.20 13.88
C PHE A 75 -1.54 -3.05 14.37
N ARG A 76 -2.04 -3.94 15.24
CA ARG A 76 -3.41 -3.92 15.76
C ARG A 76 -3.93 -2.55 16.17
N PRO A 77 -3.19 -1.70 16.91
CA PRO A 77 -3.70 -0.39 17.32
C PRO A 77 -4.07 0.53 16.15
N TYR A 78 -3.47 0.32 14.98
CA TYR A 78 -3.57 1.20 13.81
C TYR A 78 -4.58 0.68 12.77
N LEU A 79 -4.98 -0.61 12.85
CA LEU A 79 -5.86 -1.24 11.86
C LEU A 79 -7.22 -0.57 11.83
N GLY A 80 -7.67 -0.20 10.63
CA GLY A 80 -8.94 0.48 10.40
C GLY A 80 -9.01 1.92 10.89
N LYS A 81 -7.95 2.44 11.53
CA LYS A 81 -7.89 3.82 12.04
C LYS A 81 -7.49 4.79 10.95
N ARG A 82 -8.31 5.81 10.71
CA ARG A 82 -8.15 6.78 9.61
C ARG A 82 -8.27 8.20 10.13
N THR A 83 -7.73 9.13 9.38
CA THR A 83 -7.85 10.58 9.63
C THR A 83 -7.52 10.96 11.07
N ALA A 84 -8.46 11.54 11.82
CA ALA A 84 -8.26 11.97 13.21
C ALA A 84 -7.93 10.82 14.17
N GLU A 85 -8.54 9.64 13.98
CA GLU A 85 -8.18 8.45 14.77
C GLU A 85 -6.76 7.99 14.51
N ALA A 86 -6.29 8.05 13.24
CA ALA A 86 -4.92 7.73 12.89
C ALA A 86 -3.92 8.72 13.50
N VAL A 87 -4.26 10.03 13.52
CA VAL A 87 -3.46 11.04 14.23
C VAL A 87 -3.34 10.67 15.71
N ALA A 88 -4.47 10.40 16.36
CA ALA A 88 -4.51 10.12 17.80
C ALA A 88 -3.70 8.87 18.17
N VAL A 89 -3.88 7.77 17.44
CA VAL A 89 -3.15 6.52 17.74
C VAL A 89 -1.66 6.65 17.46
N LEU A 90 -1.25 7.33 16.39
CA LEU A 90 0.16 7.51 16.05
C LEU A 90 0.86 8.46 17.03
N ALA A 91 0.15 9.49 17.53
CA ALA A 91 0.63 10.37 18.59
C ALA A 91 0.84 9.63 19.92
N ALA A 92 -0.10 8.74 20.29
CA ALA A 92 -0.03 7.96 21.52
C ALA A 92 1.03 6.85 21.47
N ALA A 93 1.25 6.26 20.31
CA ALA A 93 2.18 5.14 20.10
C ALA A 93 2.90 5.30 18.76
N PRO A 94 3.99 6.07 18.67
CA PRO A 94 4.82 6.11 17.46
C PRO A 94 5.35 4.72 17.12
N LEU A 95 5.33 4.34 15.84
CA LEU A 95 5.71 3.02 15.38
C LEU A 95 6.97 3.10 14.51
N THR A 96 7.97 2.29 14.83
CA THR A 96 9.19 2.14 14.03
C THR A 96 9.44 0.65 13.80
N LEU A 97 9.76 0.30 12.57
CA LEU A 97 10.18 -1.04 12.16
C LEU A 97 11.70 -1.08 12.02
N SER A 98 12.30 -2.22 12.28
CA SER A 98 13.67 -2.49 11.86
C SER A 98 13.73 -2.69 10.34
N ASP A 99 14.93 -2.61 9.77
CA ASP A 99 15.12 -2.88 8.34
C ASP A 99 14.66 -4.30 7.96
N ALA A 100 14.97 -5.30 8.78
CA ALA A 100 14.54 -6.67 8.56
C ALA A 100 13.02 -6.84 8.62
N GLU A 101 12.33 -6.14 9.53
CA GLU A 101 10.88 -6.14 9.61
C GLU A 101 10.24 -5.47 8.38
N CYS A 102 10.81 -4.36 7.91
CA CYS A 102 10.37 -3.72 6.66
C CYS A 102 10.57 -4.65 5.47
N ASP A 103 11.73 -5.30 5.33
CA ASP A 103 12.01 -6.22 4.23
C ASP A 103 11.04 -7.42 4.22
N ALA A 104 10.75 -7.97 5.40
CA ALA A 104 9.78 -9.04 5.53
C ALA A 104 8.36 -8.60 5.18
N LEU A 105 7.94 -7.42 5.66
CA LEU A 105 6.65 -6.81 5.37
C LEU A 105 6.49 -6.54 3.86
N ASP A 106 7.45 -5.83 3.26
CA ASP A 106 7.42 -5.45 1.84
C ASP A 106 7.44 -6.69 0.95
N THR A 107 8.18 -7.73 1.35
CA THR A 107 8.18 -9.02 0.66
C THR A 107 6.79 -9.65 0.63
N ALA A 108 6.12 -9.71 1.76
CA ALA A 108 4.79 -10.30 1.90
C ALA A 108 3.74 -9.48 1.15
N VAL A 109 3.75 -8.17 1.33
CA VAL A 109 2.80 -7.24 0.70
C VAL A 109 2.95 -7.25 -0.82
N HIS A 110 4.16 -7.10 -1.34
CA HIS A 110 4.40 -7.10 -2.79
C HIS A 110 4.00 -8.44 -3.43
N ALA A 111 4.28 -9.58 -2.77
CA ALA A 111 3.87 -10.89 -3.29
C ALA A 111 2.34 -11.00 -3.44
N ASP A 112 1.57 -10.54 -2.44
CA ASP A 112 0.10 -10.52 -2.50
C ASP A 112 -0.41 -9.59 -3.61
N TYR A 113 0.14 -8.39 -3.72
CA TYR A 113 -0.28 -7.44 -4.76
C TYR A 113 0.03 -7.95 -6.17
N ILE A 114 1.20 -8.56 -6.39
CA ILE A 114 1.56 -9.17 -7.68
C ILE A 114 0.57 -10.29 -8.01
N ALA A 115 0.29 -11.20 -7.07
CA ALA A 115 -0.64 -12.30 -7.30
C ALA A 115 -2.06 -11.81 -7.61
N ARG A 116 -2.55 -10.81 -6.88
CA ARG A 116 -3.88 -10.24 -7.10
C ARG A 116 -3.97 -9.46 -8.41
N ALA A 117 -2.92 -8.72 -8.77
CA ALA A 117 -2.87 -8.01 -10.05
C ALA A 117 -2.89 -8.99 -11.22
N ALA A 118 -2.13 -10.10 -11.14
CA ALA A 118 -2.13 -11.15 -12.15
C ALA A 118 -3.52 -11.77 -12.33
N ILE A 119 -4.16 -12.19 -11.22
CA ILE A 119 -5.52 -12.80 -11.26
C ILE A 119 -6.54 -11.83 -11.89
N LEU A 120 -6.46 -10.54 -11.57
CA LEU A 120 -7.38 -9.57 -12.13
C LEU A 120 -7.08 -9.28 -13.60
N PHE A 121 -5.81 -9.17 -13.97
CA PHE A 121 -5.42 -8.98 -15.35
C PHE A 121 -5.91 -10.15 -16.21
N ASP A 122 -5.62 -11.39 -15.84
CA ASP A 122 -6.02 -12.60 -16.55
C ASP A 122 -7.54 -12.75 -16.69
N ARG A 123 -8.31 -12.19 -15.75
CA ARG A 123 -9.79 -12.19 -15.82
C ARG A 123 -10.35 -11.29 -16.92
N TYR A 124 -9.65 -10.21 -17.24
CA TYR A 124 -10.18 -9.14 -18.09
C TYR A 124 -9.41 -8.98 -19.41
N THR A 125 -8.41 -9.83 -19.65
CA THR A 125 -7.60 -9.81 -20.89
C THR A 125 -7.45 -11.20 -21.46
N ASP A 126 -7.26 -11.28 -22.78
CA ASP A 126 -6.98 -12.55 -23.46
C ASP A 126 -5.48 -12.93 -23.39
N LEU A 127 -4.61 -11.95 -23.04
CA LEU A 127 -3.18 -12.18 -22.85
C LEU A 127 -2.92 -12.50 -21.37
N PRO A 128 -2.34 -13.68 -21.05
CA PRO A 128 -1.95 -13.99 -19.67
C PRO A 128 -0.94 -13.00 -19.11
N PHE A 129 -1.09 -12.61 -17.85
CA PHE A 129 -0.13 -11.72 -17.18
C PHE A 129 1.30 -12.24 -17.23
N ALA A 130 1.48 -13.56 -17.11
CA ALA A 130 2.79 -14.20 -17.17
C ALA A 130 3.49 -14.06 -18.54
N ASP A 131 2.73 -13.85 -19.62
CA ASP A 131 3.24 -13.69 -20.97
C ASP A 131 3.56 -12.23 -21.32
N CYS A 132 3.18 -11.29 -20.44
CA CYS A 132 3.55 -9.89 -20.60
C CYS A 132 5.05 -9.66 -20.35
N PRO A 133 5.71 -8.72 -21.06
CA PRO A 133 7.05 -8.27 -20.70
C PRO A 133 7.15 -7.84 -19.24
N ALA A 134 8.32 -8.06 -18.60
CA ALA A 134 8.50 -7.77 -17.17
C ALA A 134 8.22 -6.30 -16.83
N GLU A 135 8.52 -5.38 -17.73
CA GLU A 135 8.24 -3.95 -17.58
C GLU A 135 6.74 -3.67 -17.57
N ALA A 136 5.97 -4.32 -18.44
CA ALA A 136 4.52 -4.21 -18.48
C ALA A 136 3.89 -4.79 -17.20
N GLN A 137 4.35 -5.96 -16.75
CA GLN A 137 3.93 -6.55 -15.48
C GLN A 137 4.19 -5.58 -14.32
N ALA A 138 5.36 -4.95 -14.25
CA ALA A 138 5.72 -4.00 -13.21
C ALA A 138 4.79 -2.77 -13.21
N VAL A 139 4.47 -2.21 -14.37
CA VAL A 139 3.53 -1.08 -14.51
C VAL A 139 2.13 -1.47 -14.08
N ILE A 140 1.62 -2.65 -14.50
CA ILE A 140 0.31 -3.16 -14.12
C ILE A 140 0.20 -3.31 -12.61
N VAL A 141 1.22 -3.90 -11.96
CA VAL A 141 1.25 -4.09 -10.50
C VAL A 141 1.34 -2.74 -9.78
N SER A 142 2.16 -1.80 -10.26
CA SER A 142 2.28 -0.46 -9.67
C SER A 142 0.95 0.30 -9.73
N LEU A 143 0.26 0.26 -10.86
CA LEU A 143 -1.08 0.86 -10.98
C LEU A 143 -2.07 0.22 -10.00
N PHE A 144 -2.04 -1.10 -9.86
CA PHE A 144 -2.88 -1.82 -8.92
C PHE A 144 -2.56 -1.47 -7.46
N TYR A 145 -1.28 -1.29 -7.15
CA TYR A 145 -0.81 -0.91 -5.82
C TYR A 145 -1.33 0.48 -5.42
N HIS A 146 -1.22 1.47 -6.31
CA HIS A 146 -1.62 2.86 -6.04
C HIS A 146 -3.12 3.11 -6.08
N LEU A 147 -3.83 2.43 -6.96
CA LEU A 147 -5.21 2.75 -7.30
C LEU A 147 -6.20 1.73 -6.75
N GLY A 148 -5.70 0.68 -6.12
CA GLY A 148 -6.50 -0.46 -5.71
C GLY A 148 -7.00 -1.28 -6.89
N SER A 149 -8.03 -2.13 -6.68
CA SER A 149 -8.64 -2.87 -7.78
C SER A 149 -9.38 -1.91 -8.72
N PRO A 150 -8.85 -1.66 -9.93
CA PRO A 150 -9.47 -0.73 -10.87
C PRO A 150 -10.87 -1.18 -11.31
N PHE A 151 -11.19 -2.46 -11.08
CA PHE A 151 -12.46 -3.06 -11.49
C PHE A 151 -13.52 -3.08 -10.38
N ALA A 152 -13.12 -2.98 -9.11
CA ALA A 152 -14.06 -3.11 -7.99
C ALA A 152 -14.76 -1.79 -7.62
N THR A 153 -14.12 -0.64 -7.83
CA THR A 153 -14.57 0.64 -7.27
C THR A 153 -14.91 1.69 -8.34
N TYR A 154 -14.40 1.56 -9.56
CA TYR A 154 -14.48 2.60 -10.59
C TYR A 154 -14.93 2.08 -11.95
N GLY A 155 -15.89 1.18 -12.00
CA GLY A 155 -16.45 0.60 -13.23
C GLY A 155 -16.93 1.62 -14.30
N HIS A 156 -16.85 2.92 -13.99
CA HIS A 156 -17.27 4.01 -14.87
C HIS A 156 -16.17 5.02 -15.22
N LEU A 157 -14.95 4.92 -14.67
CA LEU A 157 -13.92 5.95 -14.84
C LEU A 157 -12.63 5.41 -15.49
N GLY A 158 -12.66 5.21 -16.83
CA GLY A 158 -11.44 5.26 -17.67
C GLY A 158 -10.36 4.16 -17.50
N TYR A 159 -10.35 3.39 -16.41
CA TYR A 159 -9.37 2.33 -16.16
C TYR A 159 -9.50 1.12 -17.10
N PRO A 160 -10.70 0.66 -17.46
CA PRO A 160 -10.86 -0.39 -18.49
C PRO A 160 -10.21 0.00 -19.82
N VAL A 161 -10.24 1.30 -20.16
CA VAL A 161 -9.64 1.82 -21.38
C VAL A 161 -8.12 1.81 -21.31
N LEU A 162 -7.52 2.14 -20.15
CA LEU A 162 -6.08 2.08 -19.98
C LEU A 162 -5.57 0.63 -20.05
N TYR A 163 -6.22 -0.30 -19.36
CA TYR A 163 -5.88 -1.71 -19.42
C TYR A 163 -6.10 -2.31 -20.81
N SER A 164 -7.20 -2.00 -21.50
CA SER A 164 -7.43 -2.47 -22.86
C SER A 164 -6.39 -1.93 -23.86
N ARG A 165 -5.85 -0.73 -23.64
CA ARG A 165 -4.79 -0.15 -24.49
C ARG A 165 -3.39 -0.65 -24.16
N LEU A 166 -3.16 -1.20 -22.96
CA LEU A 166 -1.90 -1.85 -22.60
C LEU A 166 -1.84 -3.30 -23.13
N CYS A 167 -3.00 -3.85 -23.51
CA CYS A 167 -3.14 -5.24 -23.98
C CYS A 167 -3.28 -5.36 -25.52
N HIS A 168 -3.29 -4.26 -26.24
CA HIS A 168 -3.28 -4.18 -27.70
C HIS A 168 -2.02 -3.42 -28.18
#